data_c41872fe9d9f5309bff3bfeab43fe620
#
_entry.id   c41872fe9d9f5309bff3bfeab43fe620
#
_cell.length_a   1.000
_cell.length_b   1.000
_cell.length_c   1.000
_cell.angle_alpha   90.00
_cell.angle_beta   90.00
_cell.angle_gamma   90.00
#
_symmetry.space_group_name_H-M   'P 1'
#
loop_
_entity.id
_entity.type
_entity.pdbx_description
1 polymer ?
#
loop_
_entity_poly.entity_id
_entity_poly.type
_entity_poly.pdbx_seq_one_letter_code
_entity_poly.pdbx_strand_id
1 'polypeptide(L)'
;MKIIIYDTKSGSKTPLEPITPGHIKLYVCGITAYDYCHIGHARSALVFDMIVRYLRYRGFTVTFVRNFTDIDDKIIMRAQEQNTTPEELAERFIGKFQEDMARLGVVTADHEPRATEHIPAIINIIEELIGKGLAYQSGNDVYFAVDKFPNYGALSGRSLDDMLAGARISVNENKTNPMDFALWKGSKPGEPTWESPWGPGRPGWHIECSAMSRELLGNTFDIHGGGKDLIFPHHENEIAQSEGASGEPFAKYWIHHGFVTIKDEKMSKSLGNFLTIREVLEQFDPEALRLFVFSTHYRTPLDYSVASLQEAAGGIDRLYGCLAALHALPASGSDSAKAVASPKEMQKVQTLADRFHKAMDNDFNTAQGLGHIFDAVKALNRISQNLPETPAISDLAVLRLGADTIKTLTASMGLLTEDPTLYIEAKQKKILAELDINASDIDKLIAERNAARNDKNWARADEIRDLLLARRIELKDGPTGTTWHVKLA
;
A
#
# COMPACT_ATOMS: atom_id res chain seq x y z
N MET A 1 -16.80 -17.16 -6.50
CA MET A 1 -15.51 -17.84 -6.26
C MET A 1 -15.09 -17.53 -4.83
N LYS A 2 -14.38 -18.45 -4.15
CA LYS A 2 -13.89 -18.20 -2.78
C LYS A 2 -12.54 -17.47 -2.86
N ILE A 3 -12.40 -16.40 -2.08
CA ILE A 3 -11.10 -15.77 -1.83
C ILE A 3 -10.32 -16.68 -0.88
N ILE A 4 -9.07 -16.94 -1.20
CA ILE A 4 -8.13 -17.73 -0.40
C ILE A 4 -7.06 -16.77 0.10
N ILE A 5 -6.72 -16.82 1.39
CA ILE A 5 -5.70 -15.99 2.00
C ILE A 5 -4.67 -16.84 2.72
N TYR A 6 -3.43 -16.39 2.76
CA TYR A 6 -2.42 -16.98 3.62
C TYR A 6 -2.57 -16.44 5.03
N ASP A 7 -2.87 -17.34 5.96
CA ASP A 7 -2.95 -17.01 7.37
C ASP A 7 -1.61 -17.32 8.06
N THR A 8 -1.03 -16.32 8.70
CA THR A 8 0.28 -16.45 9.37
C THR A 8 0.21 -17.42 10.55
N LYS A 9 -0.91 -17.45 11.31
CA LYS A 9 -1.04 -18.32 12.50
C LYS A 9 -1.06 -19.80 12.12
N SER A 10 -1.78 -20.16 11.07
CA SER A 10 -1.81 -21.55 10.57
C SER A 10 -0.66 -21.89 9.62
N GLY A 11 0.10 -20.91 9.12
CA GLY A 11 1.16 -21.09 8.15
C GLY A 11 0.67 -21.62 6.79
N SER A 12 -0.61 -21.49 6.47
CA SER A 12 -1.24 -22.10 5.30
C SER A 12 -2.23 -21.16 4.60
N LYS A 13 -2.57 -21.49 3.35
CA LYS A 13 -3.64 -20.83 2.62
C LYS A 13 -4.98 -21.43 2.98
N THR A 14 -5.91 -20.58 3.41
CA THR A 14 -7.27 -20.98 3.82
C THR A 14 -8.33 -20.14 3.11
N PRO A 15 -9.54 -20.66 2.89
CA PRO A 15 -10.65 -19.85 2.41
C PRO A 15 -11.00 -18.73 3.38
N LEU A 16 -11.21 -17.52 2.87
CA LEU A 16 -11.71 -16.38 3.65
C LEU A 16 -13.22 -16.59 3.89
N GLU A 17 -13.57 -16.91 5.10
CA GLU A 17 -14.94 -17.10 5.55
C GLU A 17 -15.22 -16.13 6.70
N PRO A 18 -15.89 -15.00 6.46
CA PRO A 18 -16.18 -14.01 7.49
C PRO A 18 -17.01 -14.60 8.62
N ILE A 19 -16.81 -14.11 9.85
CA ILE A 19 -17.61 -14.46 11.03
C ILE A 19 -19.08 -14.07 10.80
N THR A 20 -19.28 -12.85 10.28
CA THR A 20 -20.60 -12.40 9.83
C THR A 20 -20.68 -12.51 8.31
N PRO A 21 -21.59 -13.30 7.72
CA PRO A 21 -21.69 -13.46 6.28
C PRO A 21 -21.76 -12.13 5.55
N GLY A 22 -20.87 -11.94 4.57
CA GLY A 22 -20.80 -10.72 3.74
C GLY A 22 -20.13 -9.50 4.40
N HIS A 23 -19.75 -9.58 5.68
CA HIS A 23 -19.11 -8.49 6.40
C HIS A 23 -17.78 -8.94 6.98
N ILE A 24 -16.72 -8.17 6.74
CA ILE A 24 -15.36 -8.41 7.20
C ILE A 24 -14.96 -7.28 8.15
N LYS A 25 -14.53 -7.64 9.35
CA LYS A 25 -13.93 -6.75 10.33
C LYS A 25 -12.41 -6.87 10.25
N LEU A 26 -11.73 -5.78 9.90
CA LEU A 26 -10.28 -5.73 9.69
C LEU A 26 -9.64 -4.71 10.64
N TYR A 27 -8.69 -5.14 11.45
CA TYR A 27 -7.83 -4.29 12.26
C TYR A 27 -6.39 -4.31 11.71
N VAL A 28 -5.78 -3.16 11.57
CA VAL A 28 -4.36 -3.02 11.16
C VAL A 28 -3.66 -2.11 12.15
N CYS A 29 -2.55 -2.59 12.73
CA CYS A 29 -1.71 -1.76 13.57
C CYS A 29 -1.18 -0.57 12.77
N GLY A 30 -1.44 0.63 13.30
CA GLY A 30 -1.06 1.90 12.70
C GLY A 30 0.36 2.33 13.04
N ILE A 31 0.58 3.63 13.11
CA ILE A 31 1.90 4.22 13.37
C ILE A 31 2.03 4.68 14.82
N THR A 32 3.27 4.72 15.31
CA THR A 32 3.64 5.54 16.47
C THR A 32 3.96 6.95 15.95
N ALA A 33 3.21 7.95 16.41
CA ALA A 33 3.18 9.29 15.85
C ALA A 33 4.30 10.19 16.39
N TYR A 34 5.58 9.90 16.06
CA TYR A 34 6.73 10.66 16.55
C TYR A 34 7.61 11.27 15.46
N ASP A 35 7.42 10.89 14.19
CA ASP A 35 8.24 11.37 13.07
C ASP A 35 7.55 11.12 11.72
N TYR A 36 8.10 11.70 10.63
CA TYR A 36 7.61 11.49 9.27
C TYR A 36 7.60 10.01 8.87
N CYS A 37 6.60 9.66 8.06
CA CYS A 37 6.47 8.31 7.53
C CYS A 37 7.47 8.04 6.40
N HIS A 38 8.01 6.83 6.38
CA HIS A 38 8.91 6.33 5.35
C HIS A 38 8.21 5.30 4.44
N ILE A 39 8.90 4.86 3.38
CA ILE A 39 8.35 3.91 2.39
C ILE A 39 7.84 2.60 3.04
N GLY A 40 8.41 2.17 4.16
CA GLY A 40 7.89 1.02 4.90
C GLY A 40 6.45 1.21 5.40
N HIS A 41 6.12 2.43 5.90
CA HIS A 41 4.76 2.79 6.28
C HIS A 41 3.86 2.91 5.04
N ALA A 42 4.37 3.48 3.93
CA ALA A 42 3.64 3.52 2.66
C ALA A 42 3.28 2.10 2.19
N ARG A 43 4.22 1.15 2.27
CA ARG A 43 3.97 -0.24 1.91
C ARG A 43 2.84 -0.84 2.73
N SER A 44 2.88 -0.68 4.05
CA SER A 44 1.80 -1.17 4.93
C SER A 44 0.45 -0.57 4.53
N ALA A 45 0.40 0.75 4.42
CA ALA A 45 -0.83 1.45 4.06
C ALA A 45 -1.38 1.03 2.70
N LEU A 46 -0.53 0.93 1.68
CA LEU A 46 -0.92 0.56 0.32
C LEU A 46 -1.39 -0.90 0.20
N VAL A 47 -0.73 -1.83 0.92
CA VAL A 47 -1.14 -3.24 0.93
C VAL A 47 -2.53 -3.40 1.53
N PHE A 48 -2.80 -2.80 2.69
CA PHE A 48 -4.11 -2.91 3.32
C PHE A 48 -5.19 -2.08 2.62
N ASP A 49 -4.85 -0.94 2.03
CA ASP A 49 -5.73 -0.19 1.13
C ASP A 49 -6.19 -1.05 -0.05
N MET A 50 -5.25 -1.75 -0.69
CA MET A 50 -5.55 -2.67 -1.80
C MET A 50 -6.45 -3.82 -1.34
N ILE A 51 -6.16 -4.44 -0.18
CA ILE A 51 -6.97 -5.52 0.38
C ILE A 51 -8.41 -5.03 0.64
N VAL A 52 -8.57 -3.88 1.29
CA VAL A 52 -9.88 -3.29 1.58
C VAL A 52 -10.65 -2.98 0.30
N ARG A 53 -9.99 -2.31 -0.67
CA ARG A 53 -10.60 -2.00 -1.98
C ARG A 53 -11.04 -3.26 -2.71
N TYR A 54 -10.18 -4.26 -2.76
CA TYR A 54 -10.48 -5.51 -3.44
C TYR A 54 -11.62 -6.28 -2.77
N LEU A 55 -11.64 -6.38 -1.44
CA LEU A 55 -12.73 -7.00 -0.70
C LEU A 55 -14.07 -6.27 -0.94
N ARG A 56 -14.07 -4.93 -0.90
CA ARG A 56 -15.26 -4.12 -1.24
C ARG A 56 -15.69 -4.32 -2.70
N TYR A 57 -14.75 -4.35 -3.62
CA TYR A 57 -15.01 -4.67 -5.04
C TYR A 57 -15.63 -6.06 -5.23
N ARG A 58 -15.24 -7.04 -4.41
CA ARG A 58 -15.81 -8.41 -4.41
C ARG A 58 -17.14 -8.50 -3.67
N GLY A 59 -17.71 -7.37 -3.23
CA GLY A 59 -19.05 -7.27 -2.65
C GLY A 59 -19.12 -7.47 -1.13
N PHE A 60 -17.99 -7.49 -0.43
CA PHE A 60 -18.00 -7.49 1.03
C PHE A 60 -18.19 -6.07 1.59
N THR A 61 -18.98 -5.96 2.65
CA THR A 61 -18.88 -4.82 3.56
C THR A 61 -17.62 -5.00 4.39
N VAL A 62 -16.80 -3.95 4.51
CA VAL A 62 -15.55 -4.01 5.30
C VAL A 62 -15.57 -2.88 6.32
N THR A 63 -15.51 -3.23 7.61
CA THR A 63 -15.18 -2.30 8.68
C THR A 63 -13.68 -2.33 8.89
N PHE A 64 -13.01 -1.25 8.51
CA PHE A 64 -11.57 -1.11 8.57
C PHE A 64 -11.15 -0.19 9.71
N VAL A 65 -10.34 -0.69 10.63
CA VAL A 65 -9.79 0.04 11.78
C VAL A 65 -8.28 0.11 11.64
N ARG A 66 -7.72 1.31 11.82
CA ARG A 66 -6.28 1.56 11.89
C ARG A 66 -6.00 2.57 12.99
N ASN A 67 -5.27 2.18 14.02
CA ASN A 67 -5.01 3.03 15.17
C ASN A 67 -3.86 4.01 14.98
N PHE A 68 -3.78 4.95 15.91
CA PHE A 68 -2.59 5.73 16.20
C PHE A 68 -2.12 5.43 17.62
N THR A 69 -0.84 5.06 17.75
CA THR A 69 -0.14 5.12 19.03
C THR A 69 0.33 6.55 19.21
N ASP A 70 -0.39 7.29 20.06
CA ASP A 70 -0.16 8.72 20.33
C ASP A 70 0.50 8.95 21.71
N ILE A 71 0.85 7.87 22.42
CA ILE A 71 1.65 7.87 23.65
C ILE A 71 2.63 6.70 23.65
N ASP A 72 3.93 6.98 23.70
CA ASP A 72 5.01 5.98 23.70
C ASP A 72 6.31 6.62 24.17
N ASP A 73 7.29 5.81 24.60
CA ASP A 73 8.62 6.29 25.01
C ASP A 73 9.29 7.14 23.92
N LYS A 74 9.13 6.78 22.62
CA LYS A 74 9.71 7.52 21.49
C LYS A 74 9.07 8.90 21.32
N ILE A 75 7.74 8.99 21.53
CA ILE A 75 7.02 10.26 21.47
C ILE A 75 7.52 11.18 22.59
N ILE A 76 7.64 10.66 23.82
CA ILE A 76 8.10 11.43 24.99
C ILE A 76 9.52 11.94 24.76
N MET A 77 10.44 11.07 24.35
CA MET A 77 11.82 11.45 24.06
C MET A 77 11.91 12.50 22.95
N ARG A 78 11.18 12.31 21.87
CA ARG A 78 11.19 13.21 20.72
C ARG A 78 10.57 14.57 21.05
N ALA A 79 9.54 14.59 21.88
CA ALA A 79 8.93 15.83 22.37
C ALA A 79 9.92 16.64 23.21
N GLN A 80 10.66 15.98 24.10
CA GLN A 80 11.73 16.62 24.90
C GLN A 80 12.84 17.21 24.01
N GLU A 81 13.30 16.45 22.99
CA GLU A 81 14.29 16.95 22.02
C GLU A 81 13.81 18.19 21.26
N GLN A 82 12.50 18.30 21.00
CA GLN A 82 11.91 19.40 20.24
C GLN A 82 11.30 20.50 21.12
N ASN A 83 11.45 20.42 22.44
CA ASN A 83 10.89 21.37 23.41
C ASN A 83 9.36 21.59 23.18
N THR A 84 8.62 20.50 22.98
CA THR A 84 7.16 20.48 22.83
C THR A 84 6.54 19.44 23.75
N THR A 85 5.22 19.36 23.83
CA THR A 85 4.54 18.30 24.58
C THR A 85 4.38 17.04 23.73
N PRO A 86 4.31 15.83 24.37
CA PRO A 86 4.01 14.58 23.65
C PRO A 86 2.72 14.63 22.85
N GLU A 87 1.69 15.28 23.37
CA GLU A 87 0.39 15.45 22.72
C GLU A 87 0.50 16.32 21.46
N GLU A 88 1.12 17.50 21.55
CA GLU A 88 1.35 18.38 20.39
C GLU A 88 2.21 17.69 19.30
N LEU A 89 3.21 16.91 19.73
CA LEU A 89 4.05 16.14 18.81
C LEU A 89 3.23 15.08 18.08
N ALA A 90 2.47 14.29 18.82
CA ALA A 90 1.66 13.20 18.26
C ALA A 90 0.61 13.76 17.28
N GLU A 91 -0.12 14.81 17.67
CA GLU A 91 -1.13 15.47 16.82
C GLU A 91 -0.51 15.96 15.50
N ARG A 92 0.65 16.63 15.58
CA ARG A 92 1.38 17.07 14.41
C ARG A 92 1.72 15.93 13.46
N PHE A 93 2.24 14.79 13.97
CA PHE A 93 2.65 13.67 13.11
C PHE A 93 1.48 12.81 12.65
N ILE A 94 0.37 12.76 13.38
CA ILE A 94 -0.91 12.20 12.89
C ILE A 94 -1.38 13.01 11.68
N GLY A 95 -1.42 14.36 11.78
CA GLY A 95 -1.75 15.21 10.65
C GLY A 95 -0.82 15.02 9.45
N LYS A 96 0.50 14.88 9.68
CA LYS A 96 1.47 14.60 8.61
C LYS A 96 1.25 13.22 7.96
N PHE A 97 0.91 12.21 8.75
CA PHE A 97 0.52 10.91 8.22
C PHE A 97 -0.71 10.99 7.34
N GLN A 98 -1.76 11.68 7.80
CA GLN A 98 -3.00 11.82 7.02
C GLN A 98 -2.78 12.57 5.71
N GLU A 99 -1.96 13.65 5.71
CA GLU A 99 -1.52 14.34 4.48
C GLU A 99 -0.82 13.37 3.51
N ASP A 100 0.13 12.56 4.01
CA ASP A 100 0.88 11.61 3.19
C ASP A 100 -0.02 10.50 2.62
N MET A 101 -0.96 9.98 3.43
CA MET A 101 -1.93 8.98 2.99
C MET A 101 -2.91 9.52 1.95
N ALA A 102 -3.38 10.75 2.12
CA ALA A 102 -4.23 11.42 1.13
C ALA A 102 -3.48 11.61 -0.20
N ARG A 103 -2.21 12.04 -0.16
CA ARG A 103 -1.37 12.16 -1.38
C ARG A 103 -1.16 10.81 -2.07
N LEU A 104 -1.04 9.72 -1.31
CA LEU A 104 -0.93 8.35 -1.85
C LEU A 104 -2.27 7.79 -2.35
N GLY A 105 -3.39 8.50 -2.17
CA GLY A 105 -4.72 8.01 -2.51
C GLY A 105 -5.16 6.80 -1.67
N VAL A 106 -4.64 6.67 -0.45
CA VAL A 106 -5.04 5.62 0.49
C VAL A 106 -6.41 5.95 1.08
N VAL A 107 -7.32 4.96 1.11
CA VAL A 107 -8.64 5.10 1.73
C VAL A 107 -8.47 5.34 3.23
N THR A 108 -9.15 6.35 3.74
CA THR A 108 -9.25 6.58 5.19
C THR A 108 -9.90 5.36 5.85
N ALA A 109 -9.37 4.92 6.98
CA ALA A 109 -10.01 3.86 7.74
C ALA A 109 -11.39 4.32 8.26
N ASP A 110 -12.31 3.38 8.44
CA ASP A 110 -13.63 3.70 8.96
C ASP A 110 -13.53 4.19 10.42
N HIS A 111 -12.49 3.72 11.15
CA HIS A 111 -12.13 4.19 12.48
C HIS A 111 -10.61 4.34 12.58
N GLU A 112 -10.17 5.46 13.13
CA GLU A 112 -8.76 5.76 13.42
C GLU A 112 -8.58 6.11 14.91
N PRO A 113 -8.76 5.11 15.84
CA PRO A 113 -8.71 5.34 17.28
C PRO A 113 -7.31 5.74 17.74
N ARG A 114 -7.27 6.52 18.82
CA ARG A 114 -6.05 6.92 19.52
C ARG A 114 -5.92 6.19 20.85
N ALA A 115 -4.73 5.77 21.21
CA ALA A 115 -4.50 5.04 22.46
C ALA A 115 -4.92 5.86 23.70
N THR A 116 -4.67 7.18 23.69
CA THR A 116 -5.02 8.07 24.80
C THR A 116 -6.53 8.24 25.02
N GLU A 117 -7.35 7.98 24.01
CA GLU A 117 -8.82 8.04 24.09
C GLU A 117 -9.43 6.74 24.67
N HIS A 118 -8.62 5.66 24.82
CA HIS A 118 -9.07 4.34 25.21
C HIS A 118 -8.51 3.86 26.57
N ILE A 119 -8.00 4.77 27.39
CA ILE A 119 -7.41 4.44 28.70
C ILE A 119 -8.35 3.62 29.60
N PRO A 120 -9.65 3.93 29.73
CA PRO A 120 -10.56 3.11 30.52
C PRO A 120 -10.68 1.66 30.02
N ALA A 121 -10.74 1.46 28.70
CA ALA A 121 -10.78 0.12 28.09
C ALA A 121 -9.48 -0.67 28.35
N ILE A 122 -8.34 0.01 28.29
CA ILE A 122 -7.02 -0.55 28.62
C ILE A 122 -7.00 -1.02 30.08
N ILE A 123 -7.41 -0.17 31.03
CA ILE A 123 -7.45 -0.50 32.45
C ILE A 123 -8.35 -1.72 32.68
N ASN A 124 -9.52 -1.76 32.07
CA ASN A 124 -10.45 -2.89 32.20
C ASN A 124 -9.84 -4.23 31.77
N ILE A 125 -9.13 -4.25 30.63
CA ILE A 125 -8.47 -5.48 30.18
C ILE A 125 -7.36 -5.90 31.15
N ILE A 126 -6.58 -4.96 31.68
CA ILE A 126 -5.53 -5.25 32.64
C ILE A 126 -6.12 -5.82 33.95
N GLU A 127 -7.24 -5.26 34.45
CA GLU A 127 -7.95 -5.78 35.61
C GLU A 127 -8.46 -7.23 35.39
N GLU A 128 -9.03 -7.51 34.19
CA GLU A 128 -9.43 -8.87 33.81
C GLU A 128 -8.24 -9.84 33.82
N LEU A 129 -7.07 -9.42 33.28
CA LEU A 129 -5.85 -10.23 33.26
C LEU A 129 -5.31 -10.50 34.66
N ILE A 130 -5.31 -9.50 35.53
CA ILE A 130 -4.90 -9.66 36.96
C ILE A 130 -5.86 -10.61 37.65
N GLY A 131 -7.18 -10.42 37.49
CA GLY A 131 -8.21 -11.27 38.10
C GLY A 131 -8.10 -12.75 37.68
N LYS A 132 -7.54 -13.01 36.46
CA LYS A 132 -7.28 -14.37 35.97
C LYS A 132 -5.88 -14.90 36.31
N GLY A 133 -5.06 -14.13 37.01
CA GLY A 133 -3.68 -14.51 37.36
C GLY A 133 -2.70 -14.51 36.18
N LEU A 134 -3.05 -13.87 35.05
CA LEU A 134 -2.22 -13.72 33.86
C LEU A 134 -1.36 -12.45 33.89
N ALA A 135 -1.63 -11.54 34.83
CA ALA A 135 -0.84 -10.33 35.05
C ALA A 135 -0.61 -10.10 36.55
N TYR A 136 0.42 -9.33 36.88
CA TYR A 136 0.78 -8.99 38.25
C TYR A 136 1.31 -7.56 38.34
N GLN A 137 1.04 -6.92 39.47
CA GLN A 137 1.60 -5.61 39.80
C GLN A 137 2.98 -5.74 40.45
N SER A 138 3.90 -4.88 40.07
CA SER A 138 5.20 -4.70 40.70
C SER A 138 5.54 -3.20 40.82
N GLY A 139 5.38 -2.67 42.01
CA GLY A 139 5.41 -1.21 42.25
C GLY A 139 4.20 -0.55 41.59
N ASN A 140 4.43 0.46 40.75
CA ASN A 140 3.39 1.12 39.95
C ASN A 140 3.30 0.54 38.51
N ASP A 141 4.10 -0.47 38.19
CA ASP A 141 4.04 -1.17 36.92
C ASP A 141 3.12 -2.39 36.99
N VAL A 142 2.52 -2.77 35.86
CA VAL A 142 1.81 -4.05 35.69
C VAL A 142 2.42 -4.81 34.54
N TYR A 143 2.73 -6.08 34.75
CA TYR A 143 3.34 -6.95 33.77
C TYR A 143 2.45 -8.13 33.44
N PHE A 144 2.44 -8.55 32.18
CA PHE A 144 1.85 -9.82 31.74
C PHE A 144 2.82 -10.95 32.06
N ALA A 145 2.33 -12.00 32.70
CA ALA A 145 3.09 -13.20 33.07
C ALA A 145 3.08 -14.19 31.91
N VAL A 146 4.10 -14.16 31.05
CA VAL A 146 4.15 -14.89 29.78
C VAL A 146 4.09 -16.41 30.00
N ASP A 147 4.69 -16.91 31.08
CA ASP A 147 4.71 -18.33 31.43
C ASP A 147 3.32 -18.87 31.89
N LYS A 148 2.37 -17.98 32.18
CA LYS A 148 1.00 -18.34 32.55
C LYS A 148 0.06 -18.49 31.35
N PHE A 149 0.47 -18.06 30.14
CA PHE A 149 -0.32 -18.19 28.93
C PHE A 149 0.15 -19.38 28.09
N PRO A 150 -0.61 -20.50 28.07
CA PRO A 150 -0.13 -21.78 27.54
C PRO A 150 0.26 -21.77 26.07
N ASN A 151 -0.35 -20.89 25.27
CA ASN A 151 -0.17 -20.82 23.82
C ASN A 151 0.73 -19.68 23.37
N TYR A 152 1.54 -19.10 24.27
CA TYR A 152 2.46 -18.03 23.89
C TYR A 152 3.51 -18.53 22.90
N GLY A 153 3.66 -17.81 21.80
CA GLY A 153 4.55 -18.20 20.69
C GLY A 153 3.82 -18.88 19.52
N ALA A 154 2.50 -19.11 19.61
CA ALA A 154 1.74 -19.81 18.58
C ALA A 154 1.68 -19.06 17.24
N LEU A 155 1.68 -17.73 17.21
CA LEU A 155 1.72 -16.92 15.99
C LEU A 155 3.12 -16.89 15.37
N SER A 156 4.14 -16.69 16.21
CA SER A 156 5.53 -16.54 15.78
C SER A 156 6.21 -17.88 15.47
N GLY A 157 5.63 -18.98 15.91
CA GLY A 157 6.21 -20.32 15.81
C GLY A 157 7.47 -20.49 16.69
N ARG A 158 7.63 -19.67 17.75
CA ARG A 158 8.80 -19.69 18.64
C ARG A 158 8.42 -20.28 20.00
N SER A 159 9.31 -21.09 20.57
CA SER A 159 9.20 -21.50 21.96
C SER A 159 9.74 -20.41 22.90
N LEU A 160 9.28 -20.41 24.16
CA LEU A 160 9.81 -19.48 25.19
C LEU A 160 11.32 -19.67 25.38
N ASP A 161 11.82 -20.88 25.30
CA ASP A 161 13.25 -21.20 25.45
C ASP A 161 14.08 -20.59 24.31
N ASP A 162 13.58 -20.67 23.07
CA ASP A 162 14.25 -20.04 21.91
C ASP A 162 14.28 -18.50 22.04
N MET A 163 13.21 -17.92 22.59
CA MET A 163 13.11 -16.48 22.81
C MET A 163 14.08 -16.02 23.89
N LEU A 164 14.21 -16.78 25.00
CA LEU A 164 15.17 -16.51 26.07
C LEU A 164 16.62 -16.61 25.59
N ALA A 165 16.93 -17.62 24.76
CA ALA A 165 18.27 -17.81 24.22
C ALA A 165 18.72 -16.71 23.24
N GLY A 166 17.76 -16.06 22.55
CA GLY A 166 18.00 -15.00 21.56
C GLY A 166 17.89 -13.56 22.10
N ALA A 167 17.42 -13.38 23.33
CA ALA A 167 17.13 -12.07 23.88
C ALA A 167 18.36 -11.43 24.52
N ARG A 168 18.72 -10.21 24.09
CA ARG A 168 19.54 -9.29 24.88
C ARG A 168 18.66 -8.69 25.98
N ILE A 169 18.50 -9.43 27.08
CA ILE A 169 17.62 -9.03 28.17
C ILE A 169 18.39 -8.08 29.09
N SER A 170 17.98 -6.81 29.16
CA SER A 170 18.31 -5.97 30.28
C SER A 170 17.56 -6.52 31.51
N VAL A 171 18.31 -6.92 32.54
CA VAL A 171 17.72 -7.40 33.80
C VAL A 171 16.90 -6.25 34.39
N ASN A 172 15.58 -6.41 34.40
CA ASN A 172 14.68 -5.53 35.15
C ASN A 172 14.27 -6.31 36.41
N GLU A 173 14.77 -5.90 37.56
CA GLU A 173 14.51 -6.55 38.85
C GLU A 173 13.03 -6.59 39.24
N ASN A 174 12.18 -5.78 38.56
CA ASN A 174 10.74 -5.74 38.82
C ASN A 174 9.96 -6.85 38.10
N LYS A 175 10.59 -7.61 37.20
CA LYS A 175 9.95 -8.69 36.45
C LYS A 175 10.18 -10.05 37.08
N THR A 176 9.14 -10.85 37.19
CA THR A 176 9.23 -12.24 37.66
C THR A 176 9.91 -13.13 36.61
N ASN A 177 9.62 -12.91 35.34
CA ASN A 177 10.26 -13.59 34.20
C ASN A 177 10.81 -12.50 33.24
N PRO A 178 12.03 -12.63 32.73
CA PRO A 178 12.60 -11.67 31.77
C PRO A 178 11.75 -11.42 30.53
N MET A 179 10.96 -12.40 30.10
CA MET A 179 10.05 -12.31 28.94
C MET A 179 8.72 -11.58 29.23
N ASP A 180 8.40 -11.35 30.52
CA ASP A 180 7.20 -10.59 30.87
C ASP A 180 7.25 -9.20 30.26
N PHE A 181 6.11 -8.70 29.82
CA PHE A 181 6.03 -7.41 29.16
C PHE A 181 5.06 -6.47 29.87
N ALA A 182 5.35 -5.17 29.78
CA ALA A 182 4.56 -4.16 30.49
C ALA A 182 3.19 -3.99 29.86
N LEU A 183 2.14 -4.05 30.70
CA LEU A 183 0.76 -3.68 30.38
C LEU A 183 0.48 -2.24 30.83
N TRP A 184 1.02 -1.84 31.97
CA TRP A 184 0.98 -0.49 32.53
C TRP A 184 2.35 -0.11 33.04
N LYS A 185 2.77 1.12 32.80
CA LYS A 185 4.04 1.67 33.23
C LYS A 185 3.77 2.84 34.17
N GLY A 186 4.28 2.76 35.40
CA GLY A 186 4.28 3.89 36.33
C GLY A 186 4.95 5.11 35.71
N SER A 187 4.30 6.26 35.79
CA SER A 187 4.83 7.51 35.19
C SER A 187 6.03 8.04 35.95
N LYS A 188 6.96 8.63 35.21
CA LYS A 188 8.07 9.40 35.74
C LYS A 188 7.72 10.90 35.80
N PRO A 189 8.39 11.70 36.64
CA PRO A 189 8.13 13.13 36.66
C PRO A 189 8.26 13.78 35.28
N GLY A 190 7.21 14.50 34.88
CA GLY A 190 7.15 15.18 33.57
C GLY A 190 6.67 14.33 32.40
N GLU A 191 6.33 13.06 32.61
CA GLU A 191 5.66 12.22 31.60
C GLU A 191 4.13 12.39 31.65
N PRO A 192 3.41 12.23 30.52
CA PRO A 192 1.96 12.10 30.51
C PRO A 192 1.52 10.96 31.43
N THR A 193 0.44 11.16 32.16
CA THR A 193 0.00 10.21 33.16
C THR A 193 -1.52 10.16 33.27
N TRP A 194 -2.06 8.99 33.57
CA TRP A 194 -3.45 8.72 33.86
C TRP A 194 -3.57 7.98 35.19
N GLU A 195 -4.64 8.24 35.91
CA GLU A 195 -4.97 7.51 37.13
C GLU A 195 -5.35 6.06 36.83
N SER A 196 -4.87 5.14 37.64
CA SER A 196 -5.21 3.73 37.56
C SER A 196 -5.27 3.07 38.95
N PRO A 197 -5.85 1.87 39.09
CA PRO A 197 -5.84 1.12 40.35
C PRO A 197 -4.42 0.81 40.89
N TRP A 198 -3.42 0.88 40.03
CA TRP A 198 -2.00 0.57 40.35
C TRP A 198 -1.17 1.81 40.60
N GLY A 199 -1.75 2.99 40.47
CA GLY A 199 -1.13 4.29 40.61
C GLY A 199 -1.02 5.04 39.29
N PRO A 200 -0.54 6.31 39.33
CA PRO A 200 -0.39 7.12 38.14
C PRO A 200 0.58 6.49 37.14
N GLY A 201 0.19 6.43 35.86
CA GLY A 201 0.99 5.77 34.84
C GLY A 201 0.43 5.94 33.44
N ARG A 202 0.91 5.11 32.53
CA ARG A 202 0.53 5.06 31.12
C ARG A 202 0.51 3.63 30.58
N PRO A 203 -0.19 3.37 29.47
CA PRO A 203 -0.25 2.03 28.88
C PRO A 203 1.12 1.55 28.37
N GLY A 204 1.30 0.22 28.42
CA GLY A 204 2.31 -0.46 27.61
C GLY A 204 1.89 -0.47 26.14
N TRP A 205 2.85 -0.51 25.23
CA TRP A 205 2.60 -0.42 23.79
C TRP A 205 1.65 -1.52 23.23
N HIS A 206 1.69 -2.73 23.77
CA HIS A 206 0.95 -3.85 23.21
C HIS A 206 -0.52 -3.86 23.61
N ILE A 207 -0.87 -3.32 24.78
CA ILE A 207 -2.25 -3.35 25.30
C ILE A 207 -3.18 -2.38 24.56
N GLU A 208 -2.60 -1.35 23.93
CA GLU A 208 -3.35 -0.34 23.19
C GLU A 208 -4.21 -0.97 22.09
N CYS A 209 -3.58 -1.76 21.20
CA CYS A 209 -4.26 -2.41 20.09
C CYS A 209 -5.29 -3.43 20.55
N SER A 210 -5.00 -4.18 21.64
CA SER A 210 -5.97 -5.12 22.25
C SER A 210 -7.21 -4.39 22.72
N ALA A 211 -7.06 -3.24 23.37
CA ALA A 211 -8.20 -2.47 23.89
C ALA A 211 -9.02 -1.81 22.76
N MET A 212 -8.34 -1.12 21.85
CA MET A 212 -9.00 -0.43 20.73
C MET A 212 -9.73 -1.39 19.79
N SER A 213 -9.11 -2.52 19.45
CA SER A 213 -9.74 -3.53 18.60
C SER A 213 -10.94 -4.18 19.27
N ARG A 214 -10.85 -4.53 20.57
CA ARG A 214 -11.94 -5.11 21.34
C ARG A 214 -13.14 -4.17 21.43
N GLU A 215 -12.91 -2.90 21.67
CA GLU A 215 -13.98 -1.91 21.80
C GLU A 215 -14.71 -1.67 20.48
N LEU A 216 -13.98 -1.62 19.36
CA LEU A 216 -14.54 -1.29 18.04
C LEU A 216 -15.03 -2.51 17.26
N LEU A 217 -14.41 -3.67 17.43
CA LEU A 217 -14.70 -4.86 16.64
C LEU A 217 -15.24 -6.04 17.45
N GLY A 218 -15.11 -6.01 18.78
CA GLY A 218 -15.47 -7.08 19.69
C GLY A 218 -14.30 -8.00 20.06
N ASN A 219 -14.55 -9.02 20.90
CA ASN A 219 -13.52 -9.94 21.37
C ASN A 219 -12.86 -10.71 20.22
N THR A 220 -13.65 -11.08 19.21
CA THR A 220 -13.20 -11.80 18.02
C THR A 220 -13.59 -11.06 16.77
N PHE A 221 -12.65 -10.90 15.83
CA PHE A 221 -12.88 -10.29 14.52
C PHE A 221 -12.18 -11.07 13.39
N ASP A 222 -12.43 -10.69 12.13
CA ASP A 222 -12.02 -11.52 11.01
C ASP A 222 -10.53 -11.49 10.73
N ILE A 223 -9.95 -10.28 10.53
CA ILE A 223 -8.58 -10.15 10.05
C ILE A 223 -7.80 -9.17 10.91
N HIS A 224 -6.64 -9.61 11.42
CA HIS A 224 -5.62 -8.74 11.99
C HIS A 224 -4.43 -8.64 11.06
N GLY A 225 -3.96 -7.41 10.79
CA GLY A 225 -2.92 -7.16 9.81
C GLY A 225 -1.79 -6.26 10.29
N GLY A 226 -0.60 -6.42 9.64
CA GLY A 226 0.56 -5.58 9.91
C GLY A 226 1.80 -5.98 9.13
N GLY A 227 2.95 -5.41 9.49
CA GLY A 227 4.25 -5.84 8.99
C GLY A 227 4.74 -7.14 9.64
N LYS A 228 5.59 -7.90 8.96
CA LYS A 228 6.21 -9.10 9.54
C LYS A 228 7.01 -8.85 10.83
N ASP A 229 7.46 -7.62 11.04
CA ASP A 229 8.15 -7.21 12.27
C ASP A 229 7.22 -7.10 13.48
N LEU A 230 5.93 -6.98 13.25
CA LEU A 230 4.93 -6.96 14.31
C LEU A 230 4.54 -8.37 14.77
N ILE A 231 4.82 -9.43 14.00
CA ILE A 231 4.48 -10.81 14.38
C ILE A 231 4.99 -11.08 15.80
N PHE A 232 6.26 -10.71 16.06
CA PHE A 232 6.88 -10.84 17.38
C PHE A 232 7.73 -9.60 17.70
N PRO A 233 7.55 -8.99 18.90
CA PRO A 233 6.67 -9.47 19.98
C PRO A 233 5.23 -8.93 19.94
N HIS A 234 4.89 -7.93 19.08
CA HIS A 234 3.70 -7.11 19.22
C HIS A 234 2.40 -7.92 19.11
N HIS A 235 2.15 -8.58 17.97
CA HIS A 235 0.92 -9.34 17.73
C HIS A 235 0.84 -10.61 18.60
N GLU A 236 1.96 -11.24 18.93
CA GLU A 236 1.99 -12.34 19.89
C GLU A 236 1.50 -11.88 21.28
N ASN A 237 1.95 -10.69 21.72
CA ASN A 237 1.53 -10.10 22.98
C ASN A 237 0.05 -9.67 22.95
N GLU A 238 -0.44 -9.16 21.80
CA GLU A 238 -1.86 -8.84 21.65
C GLU A 238 -2.75 -10.09 21.76
N ILE A 239 -2.32 -11.22 21.17
CA ILE A 239 -3.02 -12.51 21.33
C ILE A 239 -3.08 -12.89 22.82
N ALA A 240 -1.94 -12.86 23.50
CA ALA A 240 -1.87 -13.24 24.90
C ALA A 240 -2.77 -12.36 25.78
N GLN A 241 -2.78 -11.05 25.53
CA GLN A 241 -3.64 -10.10 26.24
C GLN A 241 -5.13 -10.33 25.95
N SER A 242 -5.50 -10.39 24.68
CA SER A 242 -6.89 -10.43 24.24
C SER A 242 -7.54 -11.79 24.55
N GLU A 243 -6.88 -12.91 24.18
CA GLU A 243 -7.37 -14.27 24.45
C GLU A 243 -7.29 -14.57 25.96
N GLY A 244 -6.27 -14.07 26.66
CA GLY A 244 -6.15 -14.16 28.11
C GLY A 244 -7.29 -13.44 28.84
N ALA A 245 -7.63 -12.22 28.42
CA ALA A 245 -8.69 -11.43 29.03
C ALA A 245 -10.09 -11.98 28.68
N SER A 246 -10.39 -12.24 27.42
CA SER A 246 -11.72 -12.68 26.98
C SER A 246 -11.98 -14.18 27.18
N GLY A 247 -10.98 -15.03 26.96
CA GLY A 247 -11.12 -16.48 26.82
C GLY A 247 -11.62 -16.92 25.44
N GLU A 248 -11.70 -15.99 24.49
CA GLU A 248 -12.14 -16.22 23.10
C GLU A 248 -10.97 -15.99 22.14
N PRO A 249 -10.96 -16.61 20.92
CA PRO A 249 -9.97 -16.31 19.91
C PRO A 249 -9.97 -14.82 19.54
N PHE A 250 -8.80 -14.20 19.40
CA PHE A 250 -8.69 -12.77 19.14
C PHE A 250 -8.99 -12.41 17.68
N ALA A 251 -8.25 -12.97 16.72
CA ALA A 251 -8.50 -12.78 15.31
C ALA A 251 -8.54 -14.13 14.59
N LYS A 252 -9.46 -14.24 13.60
CA LYS A 252 -9.64 -15.46 12.82
C LYS A 252 -8.50 -15.68 11.83
N TYR A 253 -7.98 -14.60 11.25
CA TYR A 253 -6.90 -14.62 10.26
C TYR A 253 -5.85 -13.56 10.54
N TRP A 254 -4.59 -13.88 10.26
CA TRP A 254 -3.44 -13.00 10.45
C TRP A 254 -2.74 -12.76 9.11
N ILE A 255 -2.72 -11.50 8.64
CA ILE A 255 -2.11 -11.11 7.37
C ILE A 255 -0.89 -10.23 7.63
N HIS A 256 0.30 -10.66 7.16
CA HIS A 256 1.54 -9.91 7.33
C HIS A 256 2.22 -9.65 6.00
N HIS A 257 2.55 -8.38 5.74
CA HIS A 257 3.35 -8.01 4.58
C HIS A 257 4.85 -8.07 4.86
N GLY A 258 5.65 -8.30 3.80
CA GLY A 258 7.11 -8.34 3.88
C GLY A 258 7.74 -6.96 4.13
N PHE A 259 9.05 -6.94 4.40
CA PHE A 259 9.82 -5.70 4.63
C PHE A 259 10.12 -4.96 3.32
N VAL A 260 10.33 -3.65 3.42
CA VAL A 260 11.07 -2.91 2.39
C VAL A 260 12.55 -3.03 2.71
N THR A 261 13.33 -3.40 1.69
CA THR A 261 14.79 -3.48 1.76
C THR A 261 15.42 -2.43 0.84
N ILE A 262 16.66 -2.04 1.13
CA ILE A 262 17.51 -1.24 0.26
C ILE A 262 18.82 -1.98 0.13
N LYS A 263 19.16 -2.44 -1.07
CA LYS A 263 20.33 -3.31 -1.32
C LYS A 263 20.35 -4.54 -0.40
N ASP A 264 19.23 -5.23 -0.32
CA ASP A 264 19.00 -6.42 0.52
C ASP A 264 19.06 -6.19 2.04
N GLU A 265 19.32 -4.96 2.51
CA GLU A 265 19.27 -4.61 3.94
C GLU A 265 17.91 -4.02 4.33
N LYS A 266 17.39 -4.40 5.51
CA LYS A 266 16.14 -3.82 6.03
C LYS A 266 16.31 -2.30 6.17
N MET A 267 15.37 -1.56 5.59
CA MET A 267 15.33 -0.10 5.75
C MET A 267 15.03 0.25 7.22
N SER A 268 15.86 1.08 7.83
CA SER A 268 15.66 1.55 9.21
C SER A 268 16.31 2.91 9.45
N LYS A 269 15.73 3.67 10.39
CA LYS A 269 16.28 4.97 10.81
C LYS A 269 17.67 4.83 11.43
N SER A 270 17.92 3.76 12.19
CA SER A 270 19.20 3.50 12.83
C SER A 270 20.35 3.25 11.85
N LEU A 271 20.05 2.80 10.64
CA LEU A 271 21.03 2.60 9.56
C LEU A 271 21.21 3.83 8.68
N GLY A 272 20.40 4.89 8.87
CA GLY A 272 20.45 6.09 8.04
C GLY A 272 20.05 5.88 6.57
N ASN A 273 19.45 4.73 6.26
CA ASN A 273 19.05 4.33 4.90
C ASN A 273 17.54 4.44 4.67
N PHE A 274 16.82 5.25 5.46
CA PHE A 274 15.38 5.44 5.28
C PHE A 274 15.06 6.61 4.35
N LEU A 275 13.98 6.47 3.60
CA LEU A 275 13.46 7.49 2.69
C LEU A 275 12.02 7.78 3.06
N THR A 276 11.70 9.06 3.24
CA THR A 276 10.34 9.48 3.57
C THR A 276 9.40 9.38 2.36
N ILE A 277 8.11 9.23 2.64
CA ILE A 277 7.09 9.27 1.58
C ILE A 277 7.16 10.59 0.81
N ARG A 278 7.40 11.71 1.50
CA ARG A 278 7.46 13.05 0.91
C ARG A 278 8.59 13.20 -0.09
N GLU A 279 9.79 12.74 0.25
CA GLU A 279 10.96 12.76 -0.64
C GLU A 279 10.72 11.95 -1.93
N VAL A 280 9.99 10.82 -1.83
CA VAL A 280 9.60 10.04 -3.01
C VAL A 280 8.57 10.78 -3.84
N LEU A 281 7.55 11.37 -3.22
CA LEU A 281 6.47 12.08 -3.92
C LEU A 281 6.88 13.46 -4.48
N GLU A 282 8.09 13.96 -4.17
CA GLU A 282 8.69 15.09 -4.87
C GLU A 282 9.18 14.71 -6.28
N GLN A 283 9.56 13.45 -6.48
CA GLN A 283 10.16 12.97 -7.72
C GLN A 283 9.22 12.10 -8.55
N PHE A 284 8.31 11.38 -7.92
CA PHE A 284 7.44 10.38 -8.55
C PHE A 284 5.97 10.60 -8.25
N ASP A 285 5.13 10.23 -9.21
CA ASP A 285 3.68 10.23 -9.01
C ASP A 285 3.27 9.17 -7.96
N PRO A 286 2.23 9.44 -7.15
CA PRO A 286 1.75 8.50 -6.14
C PRO A 286 1.40 7.12 -6.69
N GLU A 287 0.81 7.06 -7.89
CA GLU A 287 0.46 5.80 -8.54
C GLU A 287 1.68 4.99 -8.97
N ALA A 288 2.82 5.64 -9.24
CA ALA A 288 4.08 4.94 -9.50
C ALA A 288 4.57 4.20 -8.25
N LEU A 289 4.49 4.83 -7.06
CA LEU A 289 4.83 4.16 -5.80
C LEU A 289 3.85 3.03 -5.50
N ARG A 290 2.55 3.22 -5.78
CA ARG A 290 1.53 2.19 -5.63
C ARG A 290 1.79 1.01 -6.57
N LEU A 291 2.07 1.25 -7.85
CA LEU A 291 2.42 0.20 -8.82
C LEU A 291 3.70 -0.55 -8.42
N PHE A 292 4.71 0.16 -7.93
CA PHE A 292 5.94 -0.42 -7.42
C PHE A 292 5.65 -1.40 -6.27
N VAL A 293 4.83 -1.01 -5.29
CA VAL A 293 4.44 -1.88 -4.18
C VAL A 293 3.70 -3.13 -4.67
N PHE A 294 2.82 -2.98 -5.67
CA PHE A 294 1.99 -4.06 -6.19
C PHE A 294 2.70 -4.93 -7.23
N SER A 295 3.87 -4.54 -7.73
CA SER A 295 4.68 -5.34 -8.66
C SER A 295 5.24 -6.62 -8.03
N THR A 296 5.27 -6.67 -6.70
CA THR A 296 5.73 -7.81 -5.92
C THR A 296 4.59 -8.30 -5.01
N HIS A 297 4.52 -9.61 -4.78
CA HIS A 297 3.53 -10.16 -3.86
C HIS A 297 3.70 -9.57 -2.46
N TYR A 298 2.62 -9.17 -1.79
CA TYR A 298 2.68 -8.42 -0.53
C TYR A 298 3.50 -9.11 0.58
N ARG A 299 3.57 -10.45 0.61
CA ARG A 299 4.34 -11.22 1.60
C ARG A 299 5.84 -11.27 1.32
N THR A 300 6.26 -11.01 0.08
CA THR A 300 7.67 -11.05 -0.33
C THR A 300 8.36 -9.75 0.07
N PRO A 301 9.63 -9.74 0.49
CA PRO A 301 10.40 -8.50 0.64
C PRO A 301 10.37 -7.68 -0.66
N LEU A 302 10.35 -6.36 -0.52
CA LEU A 302 10.33 -5.41 -1.63
C LEU A 302 11.63 -4.61 -1.61
N ASP A 303 12.50 -4.86 -2.58
CA ASP A 303 13.76 -4.12 -2.67
C ASP A 303 13.56 -2.79 -3.40
N TYR A 304 13.82 -1.70 -2.68
CA TYR A 304 13.68 -0.35 -3.20
C TYR A 304 14.95 0.07 -3.94
N SER A 305 14.76 0.56 -5.14
CA SER A 305 15.75 1.35 -5.87
C SER A 305 15.06 2.44 -6.69
N VAL A 306 15.78 3.51 -7.01
CA VAL A 306 15.29 4.56 -7.91
C VAL A 306 14.92 3.96 -9.27
N ALA A 307 15.71 3.01 -9.76
CA ALA A 307 15.45 2.32 -11.03
C ALA A 307 14.13 1.54 -11.02
N SER A 308 13.85 0.79 -9.94
CA SER A 308 12.58 0.05 -9.80
C SER A 308 11.37 1.00 -9.78
N LEU A 309 11.51 2.15 -9.15
CA LEU A 309 10.44 3.15 -9.11
C LEU A 309 10.27 3.87 -10.46
N GLN A 310 11.35 4.13 -11.20
CA GLN A 310 11.30 4.62 -12.57
C GLN A 310 10.61 3.62 -13.52
N GLU A 311 10.89 2.33 -13.38
CA GLU A 311 10.21 1.27 -14.13
C GLU A 311 8.72 1.25 -13.84
N ALA A 312 8.32 1.39 -12.57
CA ALA A 312 6.93 1.49 -12.17
C ALA A 312 6.26 2.75 -12.74
N ALA A 313 6.93 3.91 -12.73
CA ALA A 313 6.45 5.14 -13.35
C ALA A 313 6.20 4.96 -14.86
N GLY A 314 7.15 4.35 -15.58
CA GLY A 314 6.94 3.97 -16.98
C GLY A 314 5.81 2.96 -17.18
N GLY A 315 5.53 2.11 -16.17
CA GLY A 315 4.37 1.22 -16.14
C GLY A 315 3.04 2.01 -16.12
N ILE A 316 2.93 2.99 -15.24
CA ILE A 316 1.76 3.89 -15.15
C ILE A 316 1.58 4.66 -16.44
N ASP A 317 2.66 5.24 -17.00
CA ASP A 317 2.61 5.96 -18.27
C ASP A 317 2.07 5.08 -19.41
N ARG A 318 2.48 3.80 -19.48
CA ARG A 318 1.96 2.84 -20.46
C ARG A 318 0.48 2.52 -20.30
N LEU A 319 0.01 2.42 -19.05
CA LEU A 319 -1.41 2.16 -18.77
C LEU A 319 -2.27 3.36 -19.17
N TYR A 320 -1.91 4.56 -18.74
CA TYR A 320 -2.63 5.79 -19.12
C TYR A 320 -2.55 6.06 -20.61
N GLY A 321 -1.38 5.88 -21.24
CA GLY A 321 -1.21 6.04 -22.68
C GLY A 321 -2.09 5.10 -23.50
N CYS A 322 -2.24 3.85 -23.07
CA CYS A 322 -3.15 2.91 -23.69
C CYS A 322 -4.61 3.40 -23.58
N LEU A 323 -5.07 3.77 -22.38
CA LEU A 323 -6.45 4.23 -22.17
C LEU A 323 -6.73 5.53 -22.93
N ALA A 324 -5.81 6.49 -22.96
CA ALA A 324 -5.96 7.72 -23.74
C ALA A 324 -6.09 7.45 -25.25
N ALA A 325 -5.26 6.55 -25.78
CA ALA A 325 -5.37 6.13 -27.19
C ALA A 325 -6.70 5.45 -27.49
N LEU A 326 -7.25 4.67 -26.56
CA LEU A 326 -8.54 4.01 -26.72
C LEU A 326 -9.73 4.97 -26.59
N HIS A 327 -9.59 6.07 -25.84
CA HIS A 327 -10.60 7.13 -25.79
C HIS A 327 -10.70 7.90 -27.10
N ALA A 328 -9.63 8.00 -27.88
CA ALA A 328 -9.59 8.69 -29.18
C ALA A 328 -10.12 7.83 -30.35
N LEU A 329 -10.62 6.62 -30.10
CA LEU A 329 -11.12 5.73 -31.13
C LEU A 329 -12.40 6.28 -31.80
N PRO A 330 -12.63 5.99 -33.12
CA PRO A 330 -13.83 6.40 -33.79
C PRO A 330 -15.07 5.79 -33.14
N ALA A 331 -16.18 6.56 -33.17
CA ALA A 331 -17.42 6.14 -32.54
C ALA A 331 -18.07 4.92 -33.25
N SER A 332 -17.86 4.80 -34.55
CA SER A 332 -18.44 3.76 -35.41
C SER A 332 -17.40 3.09 -36.30
N GLY A 333 -17.68 1.91 -36.73
CA GLY A 333 -16.89 1.12 -37.67
C GLY A 333 -17.77 0.53 -38.77
N SER A 334 -17.25 -0.44 -39.53
CA SER A 334 -17.96 -1.13 -40.59
C SER A 334 -18.02 -2.64 -40.34
N ASP A 335 -19.19 -3.23 -40.59
CA ASP A 335 -19.38 -4.71 -40.57
C ASP A 335 -18.62 -5.40 -41.70
N SER A 336 -18.41 -4.70 -42.84
CA SER A 336 -17.68 -5.22 -43.98
C SER A 336 -16.18 -5.10 -43.89
N ALA A 337 -15.67 -4.36 -42.88
CA ALA A 337 -14.21 -4.21 -42.66
C ALA A 337 -13.62 -5.50 -42.12
N LYS A 338 -12.43 -5.83 -42.61
CA LYS A 338 -11.68 -7.00 -42.10
C LYS A 338 -11.11 -6.70 -40.72
N ALA A 339 -11.41 -7.55 -39.75
CA ALA A 339 -10.86 -7.46 -38.42
C ALA A 339 -9.33 -7.63 -38.42
N VAL A 340 -8.64 -6.82 -37.61
CA VAL A 340 -7.19 -6.87 -37.39
C VAL A 340 -6.81 -7.62 -36.12
N ALA A 341 -7.76 -7.72 -35.17
CA ALA A 341 -7.55 -8.47 -33.94
C ALA A 341 -7.42 -9.98 -34.21
N SER A 342 -6.34 -10.59 -33.78
CA SER A 342 -6.19 -12.05 -33.85
C SER A 342 -7.02 -12.74 -32.76
N PRO A 343 -7.42 -14.02 -32.95
CA PRO A 343 -8.15 -14.78 -31.93
C PRO A 343 -7.44 -14.82 -30.58
N LYS A 344 -6.09 -14.86 -30.56
CA LYS A 344 -5.27 -14.87 -29.36
C LYS A 344 -5.34 -13.53 -28.60
N GLU A 345 -5.39 -12.41 -29.31
CA GLU A 345 -5.53 -11.08 -28.69
C GLU A 345 -6.94 -10.88 -28.16
N MET A 346 -7.96 -11.25 -28.94
CA MET A 346 -9.34 -11.21 -28.47
C MET A 346 -9.52 -12.04 -27.19
N GLN A 347 -8.98 -13.25 -27.14
CA GLN A 347 -9.03 -14.11 -25.94
C GLN A 347 -8.36 -13.43 -24.74
N LYS A 348 -7.19 -12.78 -24.93
CA LYS A 348 -6.48 -12.07 -23.85
C LYS A 348 -7.33 -10.96 -23.23
N VAL A 349 -8.10 -10.24 -24.03
CA VAL A 349 -8.98 -9.17 -23.57
C VAL A 349 -10.24 -9.74 -22.93
N GLN A 350 -10.92 -10.68 -23.60
CA GLN A 350 -12.16 -11.26 -23.13
C GLN A 350 -12.04 -12.02 -21.80
N THR A 351 -10.90 -12.65 -21.57
CA THR A 351 -10.64 -13.42 -20.33
C THR A 351 -9.87 -12.62 -19.27
N LEU A 352 -9.63 -11.32 -19.49
CA LEU A 352 -8.81 -10.50 -18.58
C LEU A 352 -9.38 -10.48 -17.16
N ALA A 353 -10.67 -10.20 -17.02
CA ALA A 353 -11.34 -10.13 -15.73
C ALA A 353 -11.22 -11.46 -14.95
N ASP A 354 -11.48 -12.58 -15.61
CA ASP A 354 -11.41 -13.90 -14.97
C ASP A 354 -10.00 -14.23 -14.51
N ARG A 355 -8.98 -13.94 -15.34
CA ARG A 355 -7.57 -14.16 -14.99
C ARG A 355 -7.12 -13.26 -13.84
N PHE A 356 -7.53 -12.01 -13.86
CA PHE A 356 -7.25 -11.07 -12.78
C PHE A 356 -7.89 -11.53 -11.48
N HIS A 357 -9.19 -11.86 -11.49
CA HIS A 357 -9.86 -12.37 -10.29
C HIS A 357 -9.22 -13.63 -9.76
N LYS A 358 -8.84 -14.56 -10.64
CA LYS A 358 -8.14 -15.79 -10.21
C LYS A 358 -6.81 -15.50 -9.51
N ALA A 359 -6.08 -14.48 -9.96
CA ALA A 359 -4.84 -14.05 -9.31
C ALA A 359 -5.11 -13.38 -7.96
N MET A 360 -6.04 -12.43 -7.92
CA MET A 360 -6.37 -11.68 -6.71
C MET A 360 -7.08 -12.52 -5.65
N ASP A 361 -7.97 -13.45 -6.06
CA ASP A 361 -8.62 -14.40 -5.15
C ASP A 361 -7.65 -15.42 -4.55
N ASN A 362 -6.44 -15.54 -5.09
CA ASN A 362 -5.39 -16.40 -4.57
C ASN A 362 -4.36 -15.59 -3.77
N ASP A 363 -4.75 -15.14 -2.59
CA ASP A 363 -3.88 -14.45 -1.64
C ASP A 363 -3.45 -13.06 -2.13
N PHE A 364 -4.39 -12.33 -2.72
CA PHE A 364 -4.20 -10.95 -3.20
C PHE A 364 -2.95 -10.80 -4.08
N ASN A 365 -2.74 -11.69 -5.05
CA ASN A 365 -1.56 -11.69 -5.90
C ASN A 365 -1.61 -10.57 -6.95
N THR A 366 -1.33 -9.35 -6.52
CA THR A 366 -1.30 -8.15 -7.35
C THR A 366 -0.29 -8.25 -8.49
N ALA A 367 0.89 -8.82 -8.24
CA ALA A 367 1.92 -8.98 -9.26
C ALA A 367 1.42 -9.79 -10.46
N GLN A 368 0.72 -10.91 -10.20
CA GLN A 368 0.13 -11.72 -11.26
C GLN A 368 -1.06 -11.00 -11.92
N GLY A 369 -1.89 -10.31 -11.12
CA GLY A 369 -3.02 -9.51 -11.62
C GLY A 369 -2.56 -8.41 -12.59
N LEU A 370 -1.54 -7.65 -12.22
CA LEU A 370 -0.90 -6.64 -13.06
C LEU A 370 -0.27 -7.24 -14.32
N GLY A 371 0.37 -8.40 -14.22
CA GLY A 371 0.89 -9.11 -15.38
C GLY A 371 -0.20 -9.40 -16.43
N HIS A 372 -1.40 -9.78 -15.99
CA HIS A 372 -2.53 -9.99 -16.90
C HIS A 372 -3.06 -8.69 -17.52
N ILE A 373 -3.06 -7.59 -16.75
CA ILE A 373 -3.43 -6.25 -17.27
C ILE A 373 -2.42 -5.80 -18.33
N PHE A 374 -1.11 -5.87 -18.07
CA PHE A 374 -0.08 -5.50 -19.05
C PHE A 374 -0.09 -6.37 -20.31
N ASP A 375 -0.42 -7.65 -20.18
CA ASP A 375 -0.64 -8.53 -21.32
C ASP A 375 -1.81 -8.09 -22.20
N ALA A 376 -2.90 -7.62 -21.60
CA ALA A 376 -4.05 -7.09 -22.31
C ALA A 376 -3.72 -5.74 -22.95
N VAL A 377 -3.04 -4.83 -22.23
CA VAL A 377 -2.57 -3.54 -22.76
C VAL A 377 -1.71 -3.73 -24.01
N LYS A 378 -0.79 -4.72 -23.98
CA LYS A 378 0.02 -5.04 -25.16
C LYS A 378 -0.82 -5.49 -26.35
N ALA A 379 -1.87 -6.29 -26.12
CA ALA A 379 -2.78 -6.73 -27.18
C ALA A 379 -3.61 -5.55 -27.71
N LEU A 380 -4.16 -4.71 -26.83
CA LEU A 380 -4.95 -3.54 -27.19
C LEU A 380 -4.15 -2.53 -28.00
N ASN A 381 -2.92 -2.20 -27.58
CA ASN A 381 -2.04 -1.31 -28.30
C ASN A 381 -1.72 -1.84 -29.72
N ARG A 382 -1.49 -3.17 -29.86
CA ARG A 382 -1.24 -3.75 -31.17
C ARG A 382 -2.48 -3.67 -32.08
N ILE A 383 -3.67 -3.97 -31.56
CA ILE A 383 -4.91 -3.85 -32.33
C ILE A 383 -5.11 -2.39 -32.74
N SER A 384 -5.06 -1.46 -31.81
CA SER A 384 -5.28 -0.03 -32.03
C SER A 384 -4.33 0.57 -33.10
N GLN A 385 -3.02 0.22 -33.03
CA GLN A 385 -2.01 0.71 -33.98
C GLN A 385 -2.20 0.18 -35.42
N ASN A 386 -2.90 -0.92 -35.60
CA ASN A 386 -3.12 -1.55 -36.90
C ASN A 386 -4.55 -1.31 -37.45
N LEU A 387 -5.35 -0.46 -36.78
CA LEU A 387 -6.68 -0.14 -37.26
C LEU A 387 -6.62 0.61 -38.60
N PRO A 388 -7.43 0.26 -39.59
CA PRO A 388 -7.65 1.05 -40.81
C PRO A 388 -8.48 2.31 -40.50
N GLU A 389 -8.56 3.25 -41.43
CA GLU A 389 -9.42 4.45 -41.32
C GLU A 389 -10.89 4.11 -40.96
N THR A 390 -11.39 3.05 -41.54
CA THR A 390 -12.71 2.50 -41.20
C THR A 390 -12.53 1.12 -40.56
N PRO A 391 -12.46 1.06 -39.21
CA PRO A 391 -12.18 -0.19 -38.50
C PRO A 391 -13.38 -1.13 -38.51
N ALA A 392 -13.13 -2.41 -38.29
CA ALA A 392 -14.20 -3.39 -38.07
C ALA A 392 -14.90 -3.11 -36.74
N ILE A 393 -16.25 -3.27 -36.72
CA ILE A 393 -17.04 -3.12 -35.48
C ILE A 393 -16.53 -4.09 -34.39
N SER A 394 -16.14 -5.29 -34.76
CA SER A 394 -15.59 -6.30 -33.83
C SER A 394 -14.30 -5.84 -33.14
N ASP A 395 -13.42 -5.15 -33.88
CA ASP A 395 -12.18 -4.62 -33.29
C ASP A 395 -12.48 -3.51 -32.28
N LEU A 396 -13.38 -2.57 -32.65
CA LEU A 396 -13.81 -1.51 -31.72
C LEU A 396 -14.47 -2.08 -30.47
N ALA A 397 -15.30 -3.13 -30.62
CA ALA A 397 -15.93 -3.78 -29.47
C ALA A 397 -14.90 -4.39 -28.51
N VAL A 398 -13.89 -5.07 -29.02
CA VAL A 398 -12.79 -5.64 -28.21
C VAL A 398 -11.98 -4.54 -27.53
N LEU A 399 -11.66 -3.45 -28.22
CA LEU A 399 -10.88 -2.34 -27.66
C LEU A 399 -11.64 -1.62 -26.54
N ARG A 400 -12.93 -1.36 -26.70
CA ARG A 400 -13.80 -0.77 -25.67
C ARG A 400 -13.94 -1.68 -24.47
N LEU A 401 -14.26 -2.97 -24.70
CA LEU A 401 -14.30 -3.96 -23.61
C LEU A 401 -13.00 -3.98 -22.80
N GLY A 402 -11.87 -3.94 -23.50
CA GLY A 402 -10.55 -3.94 -22.85
C GLY A 402 -10.32 -2.68 -22.01
N ALA A 403 -10.66 -1.50 -22.54
CA ALA A 403 -10.54 -0.23 -21.81
C ALA A 403 -11.39 -0.23 -20.54
N ASP A 404 -12.67 -0.60 -20.63
CA ASP A 404 -13.59 -0.64 -19.50
C ASP A 404 -13.15 -1.66 -18.43
N THR A 405 -12.70 -2.83 -18.90
CA THR A 405 -12.21 -3.89 -18.02
C THR A 405 -10.95 -3.42 -17.28
N ILE A 406 -9.96 -2.85 -17.96
CA ILE A 406 -8.74 -2.33 -17.33
C ILE A 406 -9.10 -1.27 -16.30
N LYS A 407 -9.92 -0.28 -16.66
CA LYS A 407 -10.36 0.78 -15.75
C LYS A 407 -11.01 0.22 -14.48
N THR A 408 -11.89 -0.75 -14.62
CA THR A 408 -12.59 -1.40 -13.50
C THR A 408 -11.61 -2.16 -12.59
N LEU A 409 -10.72 -2.95 -13.17
CA LEU A 409 -9.79 -3.78 -12.40
C LEU A 409 -8.71 -2.95 -11.70
N THR A 410 -8.17 -1.93 -12.37
CA THR A 410 -7.16 -1.04 -11.77
C THR A 410 -7.75 -0.18 -10.65
N ALA A 411 -9.00 0.28 -10.78
CA ALA A 411 -9.72 0.99 -9.73
C ALA A 411 -9.85 0.15 -8.45
N SER A 412 -10.03 -1.19 -8.56
CA SER A 412 -10.05 -2.10 -7.41
C SER A 412 -8.72 -2.18 -6.65
N MET A 413 -7.64 -1.63 -7.22
CA MET A 413 -6.33 -1.48 -6.60
C MET A 413 -5.97 -0.01 -6.33
N GLY A 414 -6.87 0.94 -6.62
CA GLY A 414 -6.61 2.38 -6.49
C GLY A 414 -5.59 2.90 -7.50
N LEU A 415 -5.56 2.34 -8.71
CA LEU A 415 -4.73 2.77 -9.84
C LEU A 415 -5.61 3.36 -10.94
N LEU A 416 -5.04 4.23 -11.77
CA LEU A 416 -5.68 4.92 -12.89
C LEU A 416 -6.89 5.74 -12.44
N THR A 417 -6.68 6.54 -11.40
CA THR A 417 -7.73 7.33 -10.75
C THR A 417 -8.03 8.64 -11.47
N GLU A 418 -7.14 9.09 -12.37
CA GLU A 418 -7.29 10.31 -13.15
C GLU A 418 -7.91 10.04 -14.53
N ASP A 419 -8.36 11.11 -15.19
CA ASP A 419 -8.72 11.01 -16.61
C ASP A 419 -7.45 10.77 -17.45
N PRO A 420 -7.44 9.72 -18.32
CA PRO A 420 -6.24 9.36 -19.07
C PRO A 420 -5.71 10.48 -19.98
N THR A 421 -6.60 11.28 -20.58
CA THR A 421 -6.19 12.36 -21.47
C THR A 421 -5.52 13.49 -20.67
N LEU A 422 -6.15 13.89 -19.55
CA LEU A 422 -5.61 14.92 -18.66
C LEU A 422 -4.28 14.50 -18.05
N TYR A 423 -4.13 13.23 -17.66
CA TYR A 423 -2.85 12.71 -17.17
C TYR A 423 -1.75 12.86 -18.20
N ILE A 424 -1.99 12.44 -19.44
CA ILE A 424 -1.00 12.54 -20.54
C ILE A 424 -0.63 13.99 -20.82
N GLU A 425 -1.63 14.88 -20.89
CA GLU A 425 -1.39 16.31 -21.14
C GLU A 425 -0.55 16.96 -20.03
N ALA A 426 -0.89 16.69 -18.75
CA ALA A 426 -0.14 17.18 -17.61
C ALA A 426 1.30 16.67 -17.60
N LYS A 427 1.51 15.39 -17.93
CA LYS A 427 2.82 14.75 -18.01
C LYS A 427 3.66 15.37 -19.13
N GLN A 428 3.07 15.55 -20.31
CA GLN A 428 3.73 16.21 -21.46
C GLN A 428 4.16 17.63 -21.10
N LYS A 429 3.26 18.41 -20.50
CA LYS A 429 3.56 19.78 -20.05
C LYS A 429 4.71 19.83 -19.06
N LYS A 430 4.75 18.89 -18.10
CA LYS A 430 5.85 18.79 -17.14
C LYS A 430 7.18 18.50 -17.83
N ILE A 431 7.21 17.51 -18.72
CA ILE A 431 8.44 17.13 -19.44
C ILE A 431 8.93 18.28 -20.33
N LEU A 432 8.03 18.98 -21.04
CA LEU A 432 8.39 20.13 -21.87
C LEU A 432 9.00 21.27 -21.02
N ALA A 433 8.46 21.52 -19.84
CA ALA A 433 9.00 22.52 -18.91
C ALA A 433 10.40 22.12 -18.40
N GLU A 434 10.63 20.84 -18.09
CA GLU A 434 11.95 20.33 -17.67
C GLU A 434 13.00 20.42 -18.80
N LEU A 435 12.57 20.32 -20.06
CA LEU A 435 13.44 20.42 -21.24
C LEU A 435 13.64 21.85 -21.72
N ASP A 436 13.01 22.83 -21.08
CA ASP A 436 12.99 24.24 -21.51
C ASP A 436 12.63 24.39 -23.00
N ILE A 437 11.61 23.67 -23.46
CA ILE A 437 11.11 23.73 -24.84
C ILE A 437 9.57 23.87 -24.78
N ASN A 438 9.01 24.67 -25.66
CA ASN A 438 7.58 24.85 -25.80
C ASN A 438 7.03 24.24 -27.09
N ALA A 439 5.72 24.01 -27.14
CA ALA A 439 5.04 23.43 -28.30
C ALA A 439 5.29 24.24 -29.60
N SER A 440 5.31 25.58 -29.50
CA SER A 440 5.57 26.45 -30.68
C SER A 440 6.94 26.25 -31.28
N ASP A 441 7.95 25.96 -30.45
CA ASP A 441 9.30 25.71 -30.96
C ASP A 441 9.39 24.33 -31.62
N ILE A 442 8.67 23.35 -31.11
CA ILE A 442 8.55 22.03 -31.75
C ILE A 442 7.85 22.17 -33.10
N ASP A 443 6.74 22.91 -33.16
CA ASP A 443 6.00 23.14 -34.42
C ASP A 443 6.84 23.86 -35.46
N LYS A 444 7.69 24.83 -35.07
CA LYS A 444 8.64 25.48 -35.96
C LYS A 444 9.68 24.49 -36.54
N LEU A 445 10.24 23.62 -35.66
CA LEU A 445 11.18 22.58 -36.09
C LEU A 445 10.52 21.56 -37.03
N ILE A 446 9.25 21.20 -36.81
CA ILE A 446 8.47 20.34 -37.69
C ILE A 446 8.24 21.02 -39.05
N ALA A 447 7.88 22.29 -39.05
CA ALA A 447 7.73 23.07 -40.30
C ALA A 447 9.05 23.14 -41.10
N GLU A 448 10.18 23.41 -40.45
CA GLU A 448 11.51 23.39 -41.05
C GLU A 448 11.87 22.01 -41.61
N ARG A 449 11.61 20.94 -40.85
CA ARG A 449 11.81 19.56 -41.31
C ARG A 449 10.98 19.25 -42.56
N ASN A 450 9.72 19.65 -42.57
CA ASN A 450 8.84 19.42 -43.72
C ASN A 450 9.29 20.22 -44.95
N ALA A 451 9.77 21.46 -44.82
CA ALA A 451 10.38 22.24 -45.87
C ALA A 451 11.66 21.54 -46.41
N ALA A 452 12.56 21.10 -45.52
CA ALA A 452 13.76 20.36 -45.92
C ALA A 452 13.45 19.08 -46.72
N ARG A 453 12.37 18.35 -46.32
CA ARG A 453 11.91 17.15 -47.08
C ARG A 453 11.39 17.51 -48.47
N ASN A 454 10.63 18.61 -48.62
CA ASN A 454 10.13 19.07 -49.89
C ASN A 454 11.30 19.48 -50.83
N ASP A 455 12.36 20.08 -50.27
CA ASP A 455 13.58 20.48 -50.99
C ASP A 455 14.54 19.30 -51.19
N LYS A 456 14.16 18.08 -50.80
CA LYS A 456 15.00 16.86 -50.83
C LYS A 456 16.30 16.96 -50.03
N ASN A 457 16.36 17.87 -49.06
CA ASN A 457 17.47 17.98 -48.11
C ASN A 457 17.26 16.99 -46.94
N TRP A 458 17.51 15.72 -47.23
CA TRP A 458 17.26 14.61 -46.25
C TRP A 458 18.17 14.74 -45.02
N ALA A 459 19.41 15.24 -45.20
CA ALA A 459 20.33 15.41 -44.09
C ALA A 459 19.79 16.36 -43.02
N ARG A 460 19.20 17.51 -43.42
CA ARG A 460 18.58 18.46 -42.47
C ARG A 460 17.31 17.91 -41.83
N ALA A 461 16.50 17.20 -42.63
CA ALA A 461 15.30 16.57 -42.10
C ALA A 461 15.61 15.52 -41.05
N ASP A 462 16.65 14.71 -41.22
CA ASP A 462 17.10 13.71 -40.26
C ASP A 462 17.74 14.36 -39.02
N GLU A 463 18.54 15.41 -39.20
CA GLU A 463 19.11 16.19 -38.09
C GLU A 463 18.03 16.73 -37.14
N ILE A 464 16.94 17.32 -37.70
CA ILE A 464 15.83 17.83 -36.89
C ILE A 464 15.10 16.70 -36.18
N ARG A 465 14.85 15.57 -36.85
CA ARG A 465 14.24 14.40 -36.24
C ARG A 465 15.08 13.90 -35.08
N ASP A 466 16.38 13.77 -35.26
CA ASP A 466 17.29 13.24 -34.23
C ASP A 466 17.47 14.23 -33.07
N LEU A 467 17.46 15.55 -33.35
CA LEU A 467 17.41 16.60 -32.32
C LEU A 467 16.18 16.51 -31.46
N LEU A 468 15.00 16.34 -32.05
CA LEU A 468 13.74 16.19 -31.34
C LEU A 468 13.70 14.86 -30.55
N LEU A 469 14.17 13.77 -31.16
CA LEU A 469 14.26 12.47 -30.52
C LEU A 469 15.19 12.50 -29.28
N ALA A 470 16.34 13.16 -29.38
CA ALA A 470 17.25 13.37 -28.25
C ALA A 470 16.60 14.15 -27.09
N ARG A 471 15.60 14.98 -27.40
CA ARG A 471 14.77 15.71 -26.45
C ARG A 471 13.46 14.95 -26.08
N ARG A 472 13.42 13.63 -26.30
CA ARG A 472 12.26 12.78 -25.98
C ARG A 472 10.98 13.15 -26.75
N ILE A 473 11.11 13.81 -27.93
CA ILE A 473 9.99 14.18 -28.79
C ILE A 473 10.03 13.28 -30.03
N GLU A 474 9.01 12.42 -30.14
CA GLU A 474 8.85 11.52 -31.28
C GLU A 474 7.89 12.13 -32.31
N LEU A 475 8.30 12.11 -33.59
CA LEU A 475 7.51 12.57 -34.71
C LEU A 475 6.77 11.40 -35.36
N LYS A 476 5.48 11.60 -35.68
CA LYS A 476 4.67 10.65 -36.45
C LYS A 476 4.20 11.35 -37.73
N ASP A 477 4.68 10.88 -38.87
CA ASP A 477 4.20 11.34 -40.18
C ASP A 477 2.90 10.66 -40.54
N GLY A 478 1.90 11.40 -40.96
CA GLY A 478 0.58 10.93 -41.38
C GLY A 478 0.09 11.62 -42.65
N PRO A 479 -1.06 11.17 -43.23
CA PRO A 479 -1.64 11.76 -44.42
C PRO A 479 -1.98 13.27 -44.29
N THR A 480 -2.30 13.69 -43.09
CA THR A 480 -2.70 15.07 -42.76
C THR A 480 -1.55 15.95 -42.24
N GLY A 481 -0.31 15.41 -42.19
CA GLY A 481 0.86 16.10 -41.71
C GLY A 481 1.68 15.33 -40.67
N THR A 482 2.72 16.00 -40.13
CA THR A 482 3.52 15.44 -39.03
C THR A 482 2.95 15.87 -37.71
N THR A 483 2.63 14.90 -36.86
CA THR A 483 2.27 15.12 -35.45
C THR A 483 3.46 14.77 -34.58
N TRP A 484 3.44 15.25 -33.34
CA TRP A 484 4.46 14.92 -32.36
C TRP A 484 3.87 14.53 -31.02
N HIS A 485 4.61 13.77 -30.27
CA HIS A 485 4.28 13.46 -28.89
C HIS A 485 5.57 13.36 -28.06
N VAL A 486 5.46 13.68 -26.80
CA VAL A 486 6.56 13.48 -25.86
C VAL A 486 6.62 12.00 -25.50
N LYS A 487 7.80 11.40 -25.68
CA LYS A 487 8.04 10.04 -25.22
C LYS A 487 7.98 10.01 -23.69
N LEU A 488 6.93 9.45 -23.18
CA LEU A 488 6.81 9.10 -21.77
C LEU A 488 7.84 7.97 -21.50
N ALA A 489 8.31 7.79 -20.30
CA ALA A 489 9.45 6.94 -19.94
C ALA A 489 9.45 5.54 -20.60
#